data_4db17411be862759690fe2794f54ce34
#
_entry.id   4db17411be862759690fe2794f54ce34
#
_cell.length_a   1.000
_cell.length_b   1.000
_cell.length_c   1.000
_cell.angle_alpha   90.00
_cell.angle_beta   90.00
_cell.angle_gamma   90.00
#
_symmetry.space_group_name_H-M   'P 1'
#
loop_
_entity.id
_entity.type
_entity.pdbx_description
1 polymer ?
#
loop_
_entity_poly.entity_id
_entity_poly.type
_entity_poly.pdbx_seq_one_letter_code
_entity_poly.pdbx_strand_id
1 'polypeptide(L)' 'MADYSVEFCQQMVDEHKHALSKVLLGQSYSIGGRALTRVNYQQILDGLKYWNDELAKAQGDASFIRSRSVILHG' A
#
# COMPACT_ATOMS: atom_id res chain seq x y z
N MET A 1 -8.10 -5.83 14.21
CA MET A 1 -7.72 -4.57 14.84
C MET A 1 -6.52 -3.96 14.11
N ALA A 2 -6.62 -2.70 13.78
CA ALA A 2 -5.51 -2.02 13.14
C ALA A 2 -4.45 -1.68 14.17
N ASP A 3 -3.26 -2.16 13.95
CA ASP A 3 -2.15 -1.92 14.86
C ASP A 3 -1.21 -0.85 14.33
N TYR A 4 -1.55 -0.26 13.19
CA TYR A 4 -0.71 0.72 12.53
C TYR A 4 -1.40 2.07 12.52
N SER A 5 -0.60 3.13 12.65
CA SER A 5 -1.12 4.48 12.52
C SER A 5 -1.42 4.78 11.05
N VAL A 6 -2.25 5.80 10.81
CA VAL A 6 -2.54 6.24 9.46
C VAL A 6 -1.25 6.67 8.76
N GLU A 7 -0.42 7.41 9.48
CA GLU A 7 0.84 7.90 8.91
C GLU A 7 1.76 6.76 8.49
N PHE A 8 1.84 5.72 9.33
CA PHE A 8 2.69 4.59 8.99
C PHE A 8 2.15 3.85 7.77
N CYS A 9 0.84 3.62 7.72
CA CYS A 9 0.24 2.94 6.58
C CYS A 9 0.45 3.75 5.30
N GLN A 10 0.28 5.08 5.39
CA GLN A 10 0.48 5.94 4.23
C GLN A 10 1.92 5.87 3.75
N GLN A 11 2.86 5.86 4.69
CA GLN A 11 4.27 5.74 4.36
C GLN A 11 4.54 4.43 3.62
N MET A 12 3.96 3.33 4.10
CA MET A 12 4.17 2.03 3.47
C MET A 12 3.56 1.97 2.08
N VAL A 13 2.39 2.60 1.89
CA VAL A 13 1.80 2.69 0.57
C VAL A 13 2.72 3.45 -0.37
N ASP A 14 3.23 4.60 0.08
CA ASP A 14 4.11 5.42 -0.75
C ASP A 14 5.40 4.69 -1.10
N GLU A 15 5.98 3.97 -0.13
CA GLU A 15 7.19 3.21 -0.36
C GLU A 15 6.98 2.15 -1.44
N HIS A 16 5.84 1.46 -1.38
CA HIS A 16 5.56 0.44 -2.38
C HIS A 16 5.32 1.04 -3.76
N LYS A 17 4.70 2.21 -3.83
CA LYS A 17 4.52 2.89 -5.11
C LYS A 17 5.87 3.29 -5.70
N HIS A 18 6.77 3.81 -4.87
CA HIS A 18 8.10 4.16 -5.34
C HIS A 18 8.86 2.91 -5.79
N ALA A 19 8.71 1.82 -5.04
CA ALA A 19 9.38 0.58 -5.39
C ALA A 19 8.93 0.08 -6.77
N LEU A 20 7.63 0.13 -7.03
CA LEU A 20 7.13 -0.29 -8.34
C LEU A 20 7.75 0.52 -9.45
N SER A 21 7.80 1.83 -9.28
CA SER A 21 8.37 2.71 -10.29
C SER A 21 9.84 2.36 -10.54
N LYS A 22 10.61 2.15 -9.48
CA LYS A 22 12.04 1.87 -9.61
C LYS A 22 12.30 0.52 -10.24
N VAL A 23 11.61 -0.53 -9.79
CA VAL A 23 11.90 -1.86 -10.32
C VAL A 23 11.46 -1.98 -11.76
N LEU A 24 10.43 -1.26 -12.18
CA LEU A 24 10.02 -1.26 -13.58
C LEU A 24 11.06 -0.61 -14.47
N LEU A 25 11.85 0.30 -13.92
CA LEU A 25 12.97 0.92 -14.63
C LEU A 25 14.24 0.08 -14.55
N GLY A 26 14.17 -1.11 -13.95
CA GLY A 26 15.33 -1.97 -13.83
C GLY A 26 16.23 -1.62 -12.65
N GLN A 27 15.77 -0.73 -11.78
CA GLN A 27 16.54 -0.34 -10.59
C GLN A 27 16.03 -1.10 -9.38
N SER A 28 16.88 -1.20 -8.36
CA SER A 28 16.46 -1.81 -7.11
C SER A 28 15.91 -0.73 -6.18
N TYR A 29 15.13 -1.17 -5.20
CA TYR A 29 14.57 -0.27 -4.19
C TYR A 29 14.57 -0.99 -2.85
N SER A 30 14.89 -0.29 -1.79
CA SER A 30 14.98 -0.90 -0.47
C SER A 30 13.78 -0.53 0.38
N ILE A 31 13.09 -1.53 0.92
CA ILE A 31 12.01 -1.33 1.87
C ILE A 31 12.31 -2.20 3.08
N GLY A 32 12.36 -1.57 4.25
CA GLY A 32 12.58 -2.31 5.49
C GLY A 32 13.86 -3.11 5.49
N GLY A 33 14.90 -2.59 4.85
CA GLY A 33 16.17 -3.28 4.81
C GLY A 33 16.28 -4.37 3.76
N ARG A 34 15.20 -4.60 3.00
CA ARG A 34 15.21 -5.59 1.92
C ARG A 34 15.36 -4.89 0.59
N ALA A 35 16.30 -5.36 -0.21
CA ALA A 35 16.46 -4.85 -1.57
C ALA A 35 15.49 -5.59 -2.48
N LEU A 36 14.66 -4.84 -3.20
CA LEU A 36 13.68 -5.38 -4.11
C LEU A 36 14.09 -5.06 -5.53
N THR A 37 13.88 -6.01 -6.43
CA THR A 37 14.22 -5.84 -7.83
C THR A 37 13.00 -6.24 -8.67
N ARG A 38 13.18 -6.27 -9.99
CA ARG A 38 12.09 -6.60 -10.88
C ARG A 38 11.47 -7.97 -10.59
N VAL A 39 12.27 -8.93 -10.13
CA VAL A 39 11.72 -10.25 -9.81
C VAL A 39 10.76 -10.19 -8.62
N ASN A 40 10.81 -9.12 -7.85
CA ASN A 40 9.92 -8.93 -6.71
C ASN A 40 8.67 -8.14 -7.06
N TYR A 41 8.43 -7.89 -8.34
CA TYR A 41 7.33 -7.03 -8.78
C TYR A 41 5.99 -7.48 -8.19
N GLN A 42 5.68 -8.77 -8.30
CA GLN A 42 4.41 -9.26 -7.78
C GLN A 42 4.32 -9.12 -6.27
N GLN A 43 5.42 -9.34 -5.57
CA GLN A 43 5.44 -9.16 -4.12
C GLN A 43 5.16 -7.71 -3.75
N ILE A 44 5.69 -6.78 -4.54
CA ILE A 44 5.45 -5.36 -4.28
C ILE A 44 3.99 -5.02 -4.50
N LEU A 45 3.38 -5.54 -5.56
CA LEU A 45 1.96 -5.34 -5.81
C LEU A 45 1.11 -5.88 -4.66
N ASP A 46 1.45 -7.09 -4.20
CA ASP A 46 0.72 -7.70 -3.09
C ASP A 46 0.86 -6.87 -1.83
N GLY A 47 2.07 -6.37 -1.58
CA GLY A 47 2.31 -5.51 -0.43
C GLY A 47 1.54 -4.20 -0.53
N LEU A 48 1.49 -3.61 -1.72
CA LEU A 48 0.75 -2.37 -1.91
C LEU A 48 -0.73 -2.58 -1.60
N LYS A 49 -1.29 -3.68 -2.08
CA LYS A 49 -2.68 -4.00 -1.79
C LYS A 49 -2.91 -4.18 -0.29
N TYR A 50 -2.00 -4.91 0.35
CA TYR A 50 -2.09 -5.13 1.79
C TYR A 50 -2.09 -3.80 2.54
N TRP A 51 -1.17 -2.90 2.20
CA TRP A 51 -1.06 -1.64 2.92
C TRP A 51 -2.18 -0.67 2.60
N ASN A 52 -2.74 -0.73 1.39
CA ASN A 52 -3.95 0.04 1.10
C ASN A 52 -5.11 -0.40 1.97
N ASP A 53 -5.24 -1.72 2.17
CA ASP A 53 -6.29 -2.24 3.04
C ASP A 53 -6.07 -1.81 4.49
N GLU A 54 -4.82 -1.87 4.96
CA GLU A 54 -4.51 -1.45 6.32
C GLU A 54 -4.73 0.04 6.50
N LEU A 55 -4.42 0.82 5.49
CA LEU A 55 -4.64 2.26 5.53
C LEU A 55 -6.15 2.56 5.68
N ALA A 56 -6.98 1.87 4.92
CA ALA A 56 -8.41 2.04 5.03
C ALA A 56 -8.91 1.72 6.43
N LYS A 57 -8.38 0.64 7.02
CA LYS A 57 -8.75 0.28 8.39
C LYS A 57 -8.30 1.32 9.40
N ALA A 58 -7.10 1.86 9.22
CA ALA A 58 -6.58 2.86 10.13
C ALA A 58 -7.37 4.15 10.06
N GLN A 59 -7.91 4.47 8.89
CA GLN A 59 -8.73 5.66 8.70
C GLN A 59 -10.14 5.50 9.27
N GLY A 60 -10.50 4.28 9.61
CA GLY A 60 -11.78 4.03 10.26
C GLY A 60 -12.78 3.37 9.34
N ASP A 61 -13.50 2.40 9.89
CA ASP A 61 -14.43 1.62 9.11
C ASP A 61 -15.56 2.47 8.55
N ALA A 62 -16.02 3.46 9.32
CA ALA A 62 -17.13 4.28 8.88
C ALA A 62 -16.80 5.03 7.59
N SER A 63 -15.58 5.56 7.53
CA SER A 63 -15.15 6.26 6.34
C SER A 63 -15.06 5.32 5.16
N PHE A 64 -14.52 4.14 5.38
CA PHE A 64 -14.37 3.14 4.35
C PHE A 64 -15.73 2.68 3.82
N ILE A 65 -16.65 2.39 4.73
CA ILE A 65 -17.98 1.92 4.36
C ILE A 65 -18.74 2.99 3.60
N ARG A 66 -18.63 4.23 4.04
CA ARG A 66 -19.31 5.33 3.39
C ARG A 66 -18.82 5.51 1.96
N SER A 67 -17.52 5.38 1.75
CA SER A 67 -16.98 5.49 0.41
C SER A 67 -17.53 4.40 -0.49
N ARG A 68 -17.62 3.20 0.03
CA ARG A 68 -18.16 2.10 -0.75
C ARG A 68 -19.62 2.29 -1.08
N SER A 69 -20.38 2.80 -0.13
CA SER A 69 -21.78 3.07 -0.36
C SER A 69 -21.98 4.07 -1.48
N VAL A 70 -21.17 5.11 -1.48
CA VAL A 70 -21.25 6.12 -2.52
C VAL A 70 -20.97 5.50 -3.88
N ILE A 71 -19.96 4.66 -3.95
CA ILE A 71 -19.63 4.00 -5.20
C ILE A 71 -20.77 3.11 -5.66
N LEU A 72 -21.37 2.40 -4.74
CA LEU A 72 -22.45 1.48 -5.08
C LEU A 72 -23.68 2.21 -5.56
N HIS A 73 -23.91 3.40 -5.05
CA HIS A 73 -25.06 4.19 -5.45
C HIS A 73 -24.81 4.98 -6.72
N GLY A 74 -23.54 5.30 -6.92
CA GLY A 74 -23.12 6.16 -8.02
C GLY A 74 -23.29 5.55 -9.33
#